data_0bb3fde5f1fa7c6ca6e9865508c61d7d
#
_entry.id   0bb3fde5f1fa7c6ca6e9865508c61d7d
#
_cell.length_a   1.000
_cell.length_b   1.000
_cell.length_c   1.000
_cell.angle_alpha   90.00
_cell.angle_beta   90.00
_cell.angle_gamma   90.00
#
_symmetry.space_group_name_H-M   'P 1'
#
loop_
_entity.id
_entity.type
_entity.pdbx_description
1 polymer ?
#
loop_
_entity_poly.entity_id
_entity_poly.type
_entity_poly.pdbx_seq_one_letter_code
_entity_poly.pdbx_strand_id
1 'polypeptide(L)'
;DKVILTEVDDTFNADLAKVYSHATAKRVPVEGRDHDIGDGDVVIAAITSCTNTSNPSVLVAAGLVARKANAFGLKPKPWVKTSLAPGSQVVTDYLDKAGLTEDLNAVGFNLVGYGCTTCIGNSGPLAAPISAAINGNDIVAASVLSGNRNFEGRVSPDVRANFLASPPLVVAYAL
;
A
#
# COMPACT_ATOMS: atom_id res chain seq x y z
N ASP A 1 -11.15 -11.53 -7.18
CA ASP A 1 -12.18 -12.10 -6.30
C ASP A 1 -12.35 -11.22 -5.06
N LYS A 2 -13.51 -11.35 -4.39
CA LYS A 2 -13.77 -10.67 -3.12
C LYS A 2 -13.19 -11.50 -1.99
N VAL A 3 -12.32 -10.87 -1.16
CA VAL A 3 -11.74 -11.49 0.04
C VAL A 3 -12.35 -10.86 1.28
N ILE A 4 -12.76 -11.70 2.24
CA ILE A 4 -13.25 -11.25 3.54
C ILE A 4 -12.06 -10.85 4.39
N LEU A 5 -12.15 -9.70 5.08
CA LEU A 5 -11.01 -9.13 5.82
C LEU A 5 -10.39 -10.09 6.84
N THR A 6 -11.23 -10.90 7.51
CA THR A 6 -10.78 -11.91 8.48
C THR A 6 -10.15 -13.15 7.84
N GLU A 7 -10.23 -13.28 6.52
CA GLU A 7 -9.74 -14.43 5.74
C GLU A 7 -8.61 -14.06 4.78
N VAL A 8 -8.09 -12.83 4.88
CA VAL A 8 -7.04 -12.33 3.96
C VAL A 8 -5.80 -13.20 4.06
N ASP A 9 -5.39 -13.55 5.27
CA ASP A 9 -4.19 -14.34 5.53
C ASP A 9 -4.32 -15.78 4.98
N ASP A 10 -5.42 -16.44 5.30
CA ASP A 10 -5.71 -17.78 4.80
C ASP A 10 -5.84 -17.82 3.27
N THR A 11 -6.50 -16.80 2.69
CA THR A 11 -6.65 -16.67 1.24
C THR A 11 -5.31 -16.46 0.56
N PHE A 12 -4.48 -15.56 1.09
CA PHE A 12 -3.14 -15.32 0.54
C PHE A 12 -2.26 -16.57 0.61
N ASN A 13 -2.25 -17.28 1.74
CA ASN A 13 -1.48 -18.51 1.90
C ASN A 13 -1.94 -19.62 0.94
N ALA A 14 -3.25 -19.72 0.70
CA ALA A 14 -3.78 -20.67 -0.29
C ALA A 14 -3.36 -20.28 -1.72
N ASP A 15 -3.38 -18.99 -2.06
CA ASP A 15 -2.96 -18.46 -3.36
C ASP A 15 -1.44 -18.58 -3.54
N LEU A 16 -0.66 -18.44 -2.48
CA LEU A 16 0.79 -18.60 -2.48
C LEU A 16 1.18 -19.97 -3.05
N ALA A 17 0.50 -21.02 -2.61
CA ALA A 17 0.74 -22.37 -3.11
C ALA A 17 0.17 -22.60 -4.51
N LYS A 18 -1.07 -22.16 -4.77
CA LYS A 18 -1.80 -22.48 -6.01
C LYS A 18 -1.41 -21.62 -7.20
N VAL A 19 -1.20 -20.32 -6.96
CA VAL A 19 -0.97 -19.32 -8.02
C VAL A 19 0.51 -19.04 -8.21
N TYR A 20 1.24 -18.95 -7.10
CA TYR A 20 2.66 -18.55 -7.13
C TYR A 20 3.64 -19.73 -6.98
N SER A 21 3.13 -20.94 -6.78
CA SER A 21 3.94 -22.17 -6.65
C SER A 21 4.92 -22.17 -5.46
N HIS A 22 4.61 -21.39 -4.42
CA HIS A 22 5.35 -21.40 -3.17
C HIS A 22 4.66 -22.32 -2.16
N ALA A 23 5.27 -23.45 -1.83
CA ALA A 23 4.71 -24.40 -0.87
C ALA A 23 4.68 -23.84 0.58
N THR A 24 5.61 -22.96 0.89
CA THR A 24 5.73 -22.27 2.19
C THR A 24 6.17 -20.83 1.96
N ALA A 25 5.69 -19.93 2.80
CA ALA A 25 6.11 -18.53 2.77
C ALA A 25 7.62 -18.41 3.04
N LYS A 26 8.28 -17.55 2.26
CA LYS A 26 9.72 -17.27 2.36
C LYS A 26 9.93 -15.92 3.03
N ARG A 27 11.04 -15.79 3.76
CA ARG A 27 11.58 -14.50 4.20
C ARG A 27 13.07 -14.44 3.92
N VAL A 28 13.56 -13.29 3.51
CA VAL A 28 14.97 -13.08 3.16
C VAL A 28 15.47 -11.75 3.73
N PRO A 29 16.75 -11.67 4.14
CA PRO A 29 17.33 -10.42 4.59
C PRO A 29 17.43 -9.43 3.43
N VAL A 30 17.31 -8.15 3.75
CA VAL A 30 17.53 -7.05 2.80
C VAL A 30 18.95 -6.55 2.97
N GLU A 31 19.73 -6.56 1.89
CA GLU A 31 21.14 -6.16 1.93
C GLU A 31 21.31 -4.72 2.43
N GLY A 32 22.19 -4.52 3.40
CA GLY A 32 22.47 -3.22 3.99
C GLY A 32 21.33 -2.65 4.85
N ARG A 33 20.39 -3.49 5.28
CA ARG A 33 19.27 -3.12 6.16
C ARG A 33 19.21 -4.06 7.37
N ASP A 34 18.54 -3.60 8.42
CA ASP A 34 18.33 -4.32 9.68
C ASP A 34 17.00 -5.12 9.71
N HIS A 35 16.37 -5.29 8.56
CA HIS A 35 15.11 -6.00 8.41
C HIS A 35 15.16 -7.02 7.27
N ASP A 36 14.23 -7.94 7.31
CA ASP A 36 13.93 -8.89 6.26
C ASP A 36 12.66 -8.52 5.50
N ILE A 37 12.41 -9.17 4.37
CA ILE A 37 11.19 -9.07 3.59
C ILE A 37 10.72 -10.47 3.18
N GLY A 38 9.41 -10.68 3.14
CA GLY A 38 8.85 -12.01 2.87
C GLY A 38 7.65 -11.99 1.94
N ASP A 39 7.20 -13.19 1.60
CA ASP A 39 5.97 -13.39 0.84
C ASP A 39 4.79 -12.76 1.61
N GLY A 40 3.99 -11.99 0.90
CA GLY A 40 2.85 -11.27 1.45
C GLY A 40 3.16 -9.91 2.06
N ASP A 41 4.44 -9.55 2.22
CA ASP A 41 4.77 -8.21 2.72
C ASP A 41 4.26 -7.13 1.76
N VAL A 42 3.53 -6.17 2.31
CA VAL A 42 3.08 -4.99 1.56
C VAL A 42 4.27 -4.08 1.34
N VAL A 43 4.62 -3.86 0.09
CA VAL A 43 5.73 -2.96 -0.30
C VAL A 43 5.24 -1.66 -0.94
N ILE A 44 3.99 -1.62 -1.37
CA ILE A 44 3.33 -0.41 -1.87
C ILE A 44 1.96 -0.28 -1.21
N ALA A 45 1.71 0.85 -0.57
CA ALA A 45 0.40 1.23 -0.04
C ALA A 45 0.03 2.61 -0.60
N ALA A 46 -0.99 2.68 -1.46
CA ALA A 46 -1.33 3.91 -2.15
C ALA A 46 -2.82 4.24 -2.08
N ILE A 47 -3.11 5.45 -1.64
CA ILE A 47 -4.44 6.05 -1.80
C ILE A 47 -4.49 6.71 -3.17
N THR A 48 -5.32 6.18 -4.06
CA THR A 48 -5.37 6.54 -5.48
C THR A 48 -6.64 7.30 -5.82
N SER A 49 -6.68 7.93 -7.00
CA SER A 49 -7.70 8.88 -7.43
C SER A 49 -9.01 8.28 -7.95
N CYS A 50 -9.23 6.97 -7.86
CA CYS A 50 -10.45 6.35 -8.39
C CYS A 50 -11.71 6.80 -7.64
N THR A 51 -12.88 6.59 -8.26
CA THR A 51 -14.21 7.13 -7.88
C THR A 51 -14.53 7.03 -6.38
N ASN A 52 -14.07 5.98 -5.71
CA ASN A 52 -14.29 5.80 -4.27
C ASN A 52 -13.45 6.73 -3.40
N THR A 53 -12.37 7.29 -3.92
CA THR A 53 -11.50 8.22 -3.17
C THR A 53 -12.05 9.64 -3.17
N SER A 54 -13.05 9.93 -4.00
CA SER A 54 -13.78 11.21 -4.00
C SER A 54 -14.82 11.29 -2.87
N ASN A 55 -15.07 10.19 -2.15
CA ASN A 55 -15.97 10.21 -1.01
C ASN A 55 -15.25 10.78 0.21
N PRO A 56 -15.65 11.99 0.70
CA PRO A 56 -15.00 12.62 1.84
C PRO A 56 -14.97 11.74 3.09
N SER A 57 -16.01 10.94 3.33
CA SER A 57 -16.11 10.11 4.53
C SER A 57 -14.98 9.07 4.61
N VAL A 58 -14.61 8.44 3.50
CA VAL A 58 -13.56 7.39 3.51
C VAL A 58 -12.16 8.01 3.59
N LEU A 59 -11.97 9.20 3.02
CA LEU A 59 -10.69 9.92 3.12
C LEU A 59 -10.48 10.50 4.53
N VAL A 60 -11.54 11.06 5.13
CA VAL A 60 -11.53 11.50 6.53
C VAL A 60 -11.27 10.30 7.46
N ALA A 61 -11.90 9.15 7.21
CA ALA A 61 -11.64 7.94 7.96
C ALA A 61 -10.17 7.49 7.85
N ALA A 62 -9.55 7.57 6.67
CA ALA A 62 -8.12 7.30 6.50
C ALA A 62 -7.24 8.25 7.32
N GLY A 63 -7.57 9.55 7.32
CA GLY A 63 -6.88 10.55 8.16
C GLY A 63 -7.04 10.28 9.66
N LEU A 64 -8.22 9.82 10.10
CA LEU A 64 -8.45 9.45 11.51
C LEU A 64 -7.67 8.19 11.90
N VAL A 65 -7.53 7.22 11.02
CA VAL A 65 -6.66 6.05 11.24
C VAL A 65 -5.21 6.51 11.39
N ALA A 66 -4.74 7.39 10.50
CA ALA A 66 -3.40 7.96 10.59
C ALA A 66 -3.17 8.73 11.91
N ARG A 67 -4.12 9.56 12.32
CA ARG A 67 -4.10 10.28 13.61
C ARG A 67 -3.97 9.33 14.78
N LYS A 68 -4.77 8.27 14.80
CA LYS A 68 -4.73 7.26 15.85
C LYS A 68 -3.41 6.48 15.85
N ALA A 69 -2.91 6.13 14.67
CA ALA A 69 -1.60 5.49 14.52
C ALA A 69 -0.47 6.37 15.08
N ASN A 70 -0.47 7.67 14.75
CA ASN A 70 0.49 8.62 15.29
C ASN A 70 0.42 8.72 16.82
N ALA A 71 -0.79 8.73 17.40
CA ALA A 71 -0.98 8.74 18.85
C ALA A 71 -0.40 7.51 19.55
N PHE A 72 -0.39 6.35 18.87
CA PHE A 72 0.25 5.12 19.34
C PHE A 72 1.73 4.99 18.93
N GLY A 73 2.30 5.98 18.26
CA GLY A 73 3.68 5.95 17.78
C GLY A 73 3.92 4.94 16.64
N LEU A 74 2.87 4.49 15.97
CA LEU A 74 2.99 3.55 14.85
C LEU A 74 3.53 4.27 13.61
N LYS A 75 4.38 3.59 12.87
CA LYS A 75 4.96 4.06 11.60
C LYS A 75 4.85 2.96 10.55
N PRO A 76 4.78 3.30 9.26
CA PRO A 76 4.91 2.32 8.20
C PRO A 76 6.20 1.53 8.32
N LYS A 77 6.14 0.28 7.90
CA LYS A 77 7.36 -0.54 7.83
C LYS A 77 8.37 0.10 6.88
N PRO A 78 9.69 -0.05 7.12
CA PRO A 78 10.73 0.66 6.36
C PRO A 78 10.80 0.26 4.89
N TRP A 79 10.19 -0.84 4.51
CA TRP A 79 10.10 -1.31 3.12
C TRP A 79 8.83 -0.87 2.39
N VAL A 80 7.85 -0.26 3.08
CA VAL A 80 6.57 0.14 2.49
C VAL A 80 6.69 1.52 1.86
N LYS A 81 6.43 1.59 0.57
CA LYS A 81 6.29 2.86 -0.15
C LYS A 81 4.85 3.33 -0.08
N THR A 82 4.62 4.44 0.61
CA THR A 82 3.30 5.04 0.79
C THR A 82 3.12 6.25 -0.12
N SER A 83 1.89 6.51 -0.56
CA SER A 83 1.56 7.71 -1.35
C SER A 83 0.08 8.08 -1.28
N LEU A 84 -0.19 9.37 -1.43
CA LEU A 84 -1.54 9.93 -1.57
C LEU A 84 -1.64 10.66 -2.91
N ALA A 85 -2.53 10.17 -3.78
CA ALA A 85 -2.82 10.77 -5.08
C ALA A 85 -4.33 10.95 -5.26
N PRO A 86 -4.93 12.00 -4.66
CA PRO A 86 -6.38 12.21 -4.71
C PRO A 86 -6.85 12.67 -6.10
N GLY A 87 -8.15 12.56 -6.36
CA GLY A 87 -8.73 12.91 -7.65
C GLY A 87 -8.72 14.41 -7.97
N SER A 88 -8.71 15.26 -6.95
CA SER A 88 -8.73 16.73 -7.11
C SER A 88 -8.24 17.45 -5.87
N GLN A 89 -8.00 18.73 -6.00
CA GLN A 89 -7.62 19.63 -4.89
C GLN A 89 -8.69 19.74 -3.80
N VAL A 90 -9.96 19.53 -4.14
CA VAL A 90 -11.06 19.52 -3.15
C VAL A 90 -10.78 18.51 -2.02
N VAL A 91 -10.13 17.38 -2.33
CA VAL A 91 -9.77 16.36 -1.34
C VAL A 91 -8.73 16.92 -0.34
N THR A 92 -7.69 17.56 -0.82
CA THR A 92 -6.69 18.18 0.05
C THR A 92 -7.30 19.34 0.85
N ASP A 93 -8.16 20.14 0.26
CA ASP A 93 -8.82 21.25 0.94
C ASP A 93 -9.65 20.81 2.15
N TYR A 94 -10.44 19.70 2.03
CA TYR A 94 -11.21 19.25 3.19
C TYR A 94 -10.36 18.48 4.20
N LEU A 95 -9.30 17.78 3.78
CA LEU A 95 -8.36 17.16 4.70
C LEU A 95 -7.59 18.19 5.51
N ASP A 96 -7.19 19.30 4.89
CA ASP A 96 -6.55 20.42 5.56
C ASP A 96 -7.49 21.09 6.56
N LYS A 97 -8.74 21.36 6.15
CA LYS A 97 -9.77 21.90 7.04
C LYS A 97 -10.08 21.00 8.23
N ALA A 98 -9.99 19.68 8.04
CA ALA A 98 -10.16 18.69 9.11
C ALA A 98 -8.90 18.52 9.97
N GLY A 99 -7.77 19.14 9.60
CA GLY A 99 -6.48 18.99 10.26
C GLY A 99 -5.91 17.56 10.16
N LEU A 100 -6.19 16.84 9.06
CA LEU A 100 -5.79 15.45 8.87
C LEU A 100 -4.62 15.27 7.92
N THR A 101 -4.26 16.29 7.16
CA THR A 101 -3.14 16.24 6.21
C THR A 101 -1.82 15.94 6.91
N GLU A 102 -1.55 16.60 8.02
CA GLU A 102 -0.31 16.38 8.78
C GLU A 102 -0.26 14.96 9.39
N ASP A 103 -1.41 14.44 9.84
CA ASP A 103 -1.50 13.07 10.34
C ASP A 103 -1.17 12.04 9.26
N LEU A 104 -1.69 12.24 8.04
CA LEU A 104 -1.38 11.40 6.88
C LEU A 104 0.10 11.51 6.48
N ASN A 105 0.64 12.73 6.43
CA ASN A 105 2.05 12.96 6.14
C ASN A 105 2.97 12.26 7.16
N ALA A 106 2.61 12.31 8.44
CA ALA A 106 3.39 11.71 9.52
C ALA A 106 3.49 10.18 9.43
N VAL A 107 2.51 9.52 8.79
CA VAL A 107 2.54 8.09 8.44
C VAL A 107 2.92 7.86 6.96
N GLY A 108 3.57 8.85 6.32
CA GLY A 108 4.18 8.70 5.00
C GLY A 108 3.23 8.84 3.81
N PHE A 109 1.93 9.09 4.02
CA PHE A 109 0.98 9.31 2.93
C PHE A 109 1.02 10.76 2.45
N ASN A 110 2.15 11.14 1.86
CA ASN A 110 2.36 12.46 1.30
C ASN A 110 1.67 12.60 -0.05
N LEU A 111 1.20 13.80 -0.35
CA LEU A 111 0.67 14.14 -1.66
C LEU A 111 1.77 14.04 -2.73
N VAL A 112 1.57 13.17 -3.71
CA VAL A 112 2.52 12.98 -4.83
C VAL A 112 1.98 13.53 -6.15
N GLY A 113 0.72 13.90 -6.20
CA GLY A 113 0.04 14.47 -7.36
C GLY A 113 -1.46 14.25 -7.30
N TYR A 114 -2.15 14.69 -8.31
CA TYR A 114 -3.59 14.49 -8.49
C TYR A 114 -3.86 13.59 -9.67
N GLY A 115 -4.91 12.77 -9.59
CA GLY A 115 -5.31 11.89 -10.67
C GLY A 115 -4.66 10.50 -10.61
N CYS A 116 -4.59 9.82 -11.76
CA CYS A 116 -4.20 8.42 -11.87
C CYS A 116 -2.69 8.18 -11.83
N THR A 117 -1.96 8.77 -10.90
CA THR A 117 -0.49 8.64 -10.82
C THR A 117 -0.04 7.20 -10.58
N THR A 118 -0.50 6.57 -9.52
CA THR A 118 -0.11 5.19 -9.18
C THR A 118 -0.68 4.15 -10.14
N CYS A 119 -1.89 4.39 -10.68
CA CYS A 119 -2.56 3.47 -11.60
C CYS A 119 -1.84 3.26 -12.93
N ILE A 120 -0.95 4.15 -13.30
CA ILE A 120 -0.18 4.10 -14.56
C ILE A 120 1.31 3.81 -14.35
N GLY A 121 1.68 3.29 -13.17
CA GLY A 121 3.07 2.95 -12.84
C GLY A 121 3.92 4.14 -12.37
N ASN A 122 3.32 5.30 -12.11
CA ASN A 122 4.02 6.49 -11.62
C ASN A 122 4.30 6.46 -10.10
N SER A 123 4.13 5.33 -9.44
CA SER A 123 4.62 5.14 -8.07
C SER A 123 6.14 5.26 -7.97
N GLY A 124 6.82 5.16 -9.10
CA GLY A 124 8.27 5.05 -9.18
C GLY A 124 8.80 3.69 -8.66
N PRO A 125 10.09 3.43 -8.81
CA PRO A 125 10.70 2.18 -8.38
C PRO A 125 10.67 2.04 -6.85
N LEU A 126 10.70 0.81 -6.37
CA LEU A 126 11.03 0.50 -4.98
C LEU A 126 12.48 0.88 -4.68
N ALA A 127 12.84 0.99 -3.40
CA ALA A 127 14.24 1.13 -3.03
C ALA A 127 15.05 -0.05 -3.57
N ALA A 128 16.24 0.22 -4.14
CA ALA A 128 17.04 -0.79 -4.83
C ALA A 128 17.30 -2.06 -4.01
N PRO A 129 17.61 -2.00 -2.70
CA PRO A 129 17.80 -3.20 -1.88
C PRO A 129 16.51 -4.03 -1.74
N ILE A 130 15.33 -3.39 -1.68
CA ILE A 130 14.03 -4.06 -1.60
C ILE A 130 13.72 -4.77 -2.92
N SER A 131 13.87 -4.06 -4.04
CA SER A 131 13.68 -4.64 -5.37
C SER A 131 14.62 -5.82 -5.62
N ALA A 132 15.90 -5.69 -5.22
CA ALA A 132 16.88 -6.77 -5.33
C ALA A 132 16.51 -8.00 -4.47
N ALA A 133 16.05 -7.79 -3.24
CA ALA A 133 15.62 -8.87 -2.35
C ALA A 133 14.40 -9.62 -2.93
N ILE A 134 13.42 -8.89 -3.47
CA ILE A 134 12.22 -9.46 -4.09
C ILE A 134 12.60 -10.30 -5.30
N ASN A 135 13.32 -9.71 -6.27
CA ASN A 135 13.60 -10.35 -7.56
C ASN A 135 14.66 -11.45 -7.43
N GLY A 136 15.67 -11.26 -6.59
CA GLY A 136 16.74 -12.24 -6.39
C GLY A 136 16.29 -13.51 -5.67
N ASN A 137 15.20 -13.46 -4.92
CA ASN A 137 14.73 -14.58 -4.11
C ASN A 137 13.30 -15.03 -4.47
N ASP A 138 12.74 -14.53 -5.55
CA ASP A 138 11.38 -14.87 -6.00
C ASP A 138 10.31 -14.64 -4.91
N ILE A 139 10.36 -13.49 -4.22
CA ILE A 139 9.39 -13.11 -3.19
C ILE A 139 8.10 -12.64 -3.85
N VAL A 140 6.96 -13.08 -3.32
CA VAL A 140 5.63 -12.61 -3.71
C VAL A 140 5.27 -11.39 -2.89
N ALA A 141 5.81 -10.23 -3.27
CA ALA A 141 5.48 -8.96 -2.63
C ALA A 141 4.07 -8.47 -3.00
N ALA A 142 3.44 -7.76 -2.08
CA ALA A 142 2.08 -7.27 -2.22
C ALA A 142 2.00 -5.74 -2.35
N SER A 143 0.93 -5.29 -3.00
CA SER A 143 0.46 -3.90 -2.95
C SER A 143 -0.97 -3.81 -2.43
N VAL A 144 -1.28 -2.73 -1.71
CA VAL A 144 -2.63 -2.40 -1.27
C VAL A 144 -2.99 -1.01 -1.79
N LEU A 145 -4.02 -0.94 -2.61
CA LEU A 145 -4.42 0.26 -3.34
C LEU A 145 -5.89 0.59 -3.09
N SER A 146 -6.25 1.86 -3.00
CA SER A 146 -7.65 2.26 -2.81
C SER A 146 -8.48 2.30 -4.10
N GLY A 147 -7.85 2.23 -5.25
CA GLY A 147 -8.50 2.16 -6.54
C GLY A 147 -7.51 1.87 -7.64
N ASN A 148 -7.76 0.81 -8.37
CA ASN A 148 -7.12 0.50 -9.64
C ASN A 148 -7.91 -0.61 -10.33
N ARG A 149 -8.11 -0.50 -11.64
CA ARG A 149 -8.83 -1.51 -12.43
C ARG A 149 -7.91 -2.45 -13.22
N ASN A 150 -6.61 -2.15 -13.30
CA ASN A 150 -5.65 -2.90 -14.10
C ASN A 150 -4.37 -3.10 -13.29
N PHE A 151 -4.35 -4.16 -12.50
CA PHE A 151 -3.23 -4.47 -11.62
C PHE A 151 -2.01 -5.04 -12.36
N GLU A 152 -2.20 -5.86 -13.36
CA GLU A 152 -1.16 -6.66 -13.98
C GLU A 152 -0.03 -5.80 -14.55
N GLY A 153 1.11 -5.80 -13.85
CA GLY A 153 2.36 -5.15 -14.25
C GLY A 153 2.36 -3.61 -14.24
N ARG A 154 1.22 -2.96 -13.92
CA ARG A 154 1.12 -1.49 -13.99
C ARG A 154 1.49 -0.78 -12.71
N VAL A 155 1.34 -1.41 -11.55
CA VAL A 155 1.67 -0.79 -10.27
C VAL A 155 3.18 -0.76 -10.05
N SER A 156 3.80 -1.92 -10.19
CA SER A 156 5.24 -2.12 -10.10
C SER A 156 5.60 -3.50 -10.67
N PRO A 157 6.71 -3.64 -11.38
CA PRO A 157 7.17 -4.95 -11.85
C PRO A 157 7.59 -5.87 -10.70
N ASP A 158 7.91 -5.31 -9.53
CA ASP A 158 8.34 -6.05 -8.34
C ASP A 158 7.17 -6.62 -7.53
N VAL A 159 5.92 -6.27 -7.87
CA VAL A 159 4.73 -6.66 -7.11
C VAL A 159 3.89 -7.65 -7.90
N ARG A 160 3.62 -8.81 -7.32
CA ARG A 160 2.80 -9.85 -7.95
C ARG A 160 1.41 -9.99 -7.34
N ALA A 161 1.24 -9.70 -6.05
CA ALA A 161 -0.04 -9.73 -5.36
C ALA A 161 -0.59 -8.32 -5.18
N ASN A 162 -1.75 -8.03 -5.75
CA ASN A 162 -2.34 -6.69 -5.71
C ASN A 162 -3.73 -6.75 -5.06
N PHE A 163 -3.93 -5.95 -4.02
CA PHE A 163 -5.18 -5.89 -3.27
C PHE A 163 -5.83 -4.52 -3.40
N LEU A 164 -7.14 -4.54 -3.63
CA LEU A 164 -7.98 -3.34 -3.60
C LEU A 164 -8.65 -3.25 -2.23
N ALA A 165 -8.45 -2.14 -1.55
CA ALA A 165 -9.01 -1.89 -0.22
C ALA A 165 -9.49 -0.44 -0.09
N SER A 166 -10.34 -0.17 0.90
CA SER A 166 -10.72 1.21 1.22
C SER A 166 -9.52 2.03 1.71
N PRO A 167 -9.53 3.37 1.54
CA PRO A 167 -8.45 4.24 2.02
C PRO A 167 -8.02 4.01 3.48
N PRO A 168 -8.94 3.84 4.46
CA PRO A 168 -8.53 3.50 5.83
C PRO A 168 -7.76 2.20 5.95
N LEU A 169 -8.15 1.17 5.18
CA LEU A 169 -7.44 -0.10 5.15
C LEU A 169 -6.07 0.01 4.48
N VAL A 170 -5.94 0.83 3.45
CA VAL A 170 -4.63 1.12 2.83
C VAL A 170 -3.67 1.69 3.86
N VAL A 171 -4.12 2.64 4.69
CA VAL A 171 -3.30 3.18 5.80
C VAL A 171 -2.97 2.09 6.81
N ALA A 172 -3.94 1.28 7.22
CA ALA A 172 -3.73 0.22 8.22
C ALA A 172 -2.73 -0.84 7.75
N TYR A 173 -2.80 -1.26 6.48
CA TYR A 173 -1.87 -2.25 5.91
C TYR A 173 -0.46 -1.71 5.64
N ALA A 174 -0.24 -0.40 5.69
CA ALA A 174 1.09 0.19 5.62
C ALA A 174 1.84 0.16 6.96
N LEU A 175 1.11 0.05 8.07
CA LEU A 175 1.64 0.07 9.44
C LEU A 175 2.09 -1.31 9.91
#